data_2a0da539b41c603aab8f43d43e599cac
#
_entry.id   2a0da539b41c603aab8f43d43e599cac
#
_cell.length_a   1.000
_cell.length_b   1.000
_cell.length_c   1.000
_cell.angle_alpha   90.00
_cell.angle_beta   90.00
_cell.angle_gamma   90.00
#
_symmetry.space_group_name_H-M   'P 1'
#
loop_
_entity.id
_entity.type
_entity.pdbx_description
1 polymer ?
#
loop_
_entity_poly.entity_id
_entity_poly.type
_entity_poly.pdbx_seq_one_letter_code
_entity_poly.pdbx_strand_id
1 'polypeptide(L)'
;TIQVFGKDPIETLVQVDRGGQITVPKIGSISLAGLTFEEAKRVIAQRVNTRVIGSEVVTSLGNLRQISIFLAGEVNAPGNYNVSALTSISQALYLSDGLTAIGSFRDIQVRRANQVVARFDLYDLLLRGKRDNDITLQSGDTVFVPVARGIISIDGAVKRPARYDLNVGETFAEAVAMAGGFTATAYQQLSTIRRFDTKKGFPSILTITDPKSDVVLQDGDFLIANEGTTQLANAIELKGALVRPGVYAFSEGARASDYLGSIDRDLLPNADLEIGLIVRRINARLDIEVLAFDLVAAAQSPGSALDPELQVFDQVIVLPIPNVNEADLNLAIENAGVAGSDDAEVEADEAGQEVTRSKLIAPIVEKLRDQAGAGQSVALVSVQGAVKEPGEYPLIRAGGLSFLVQLAGGLEDGAYLKEVE
;
A
#
# COMPACT_ATOMS: atom_id res chain seq x y z
N THR A 1 15.86 -12.41 -48.52
CA THR A 1 16.96 -11.99 -49.38
C THR A 1 18.09 -12.99 -49.26
N ILE A 2 18.69 -13.37 -50.35
CA ILE A 2 19.86 -14.23 -50.42
C ILE A 2 20.97 -13.38 -51.07
N GLN A 3 22.10 -13.25 -50.40
CA GLN A 3 23.30 -12.60 -50.89
C GLN A 3 24.41 -13.62 -50.92
N VAL A 4 25.04 -13.75 -52.09
CA VAL A 4 26.18 -14.65 -52.32
C VAL A 4 27.38 -13.79 -52.63
N PHE A 5 28.38 -13.88 -51.81
CA PHE A 5 29.65 -13.16 -51.97
C PHE A 5 30.70 -14.11 -52.54
N GLY A 6 31.44 -13.66 -53.54
CA GLY A 6 32.46 -14.46 -54.21
C GLY A 6 32.79 -13.93 -55.58
N LYS A 7 33.35 -14.78 -56.47
CA LYS A 7 33.80 -14.43 -57.83
C LYS A 7 32.64 -13.95 -58.71
N ASP A 8 31.41 -14.49 -58.51
CA ASP A 8 30.17 -14.11 -59.17
C ASP A 8 29.13 -13.72 -58.10
N PRO A 9 29.09 -12.48 -57.61
CA PRO A 9 28.19 -12.06 -56.58
C PRO A 9 26.72 -12.13 -57.07
N ILE A 10 25.83 -12.66 -56.21
CA ILE A 10 24.39 -12.74 -56.46
C ILE A 10 23.69 -12.08 -55.29
N GLU A 11 22.84 -11.09 -55.57
CA GLU A 11 21.90 -10.58 -54.65
C GLU A 11 20.48 -10.78 -55.22
N THR A 12 19.65 -11.50 -54.51
CA THR A 12 18.31 -11.81 -54.99
C THR A 12 17.30 -11.83 -53.88
N LEU A 13 16.15 -11.23 -54.15
CA LEU A 13 14.96 -11.38 -53.34
C LEU A 13 14.17 -12.56 -53.87
N VAL A 14 14.04 -13.60 -53.07
CA VAL A 14 13.26 -14.79 -53.47
C VAL A 14 12.07 -14.94 -52.50
N GLN A 15 10.96 -15.44 -53.04
CA GLN A 15 9.78 -15.77 -52.27
C GLN A 15 9.55 -17.26 -52.32
N VAL A 16 9.17 -17.85 -51.19
CA VAL A 16 8.73 -19.27 -51.16
C VAL A 16 7.41 -19.40 -51.88
N ASP A 17 7.39 -20.27 -52.88
CA ASP A 17 6.17 -20.56 -53.68
C ASP A 17 5.17 -21.49 -52.93
N ARG A 18 4.03 -21.78 -53.57
CA ARG A 18 2.98 -22.66 -52.98
C ARG A 18 3.45 -24.10 -52.76
N GLY A 19 4.52 -24.54 -53.47
CA GLY A 19 5.15 -25.84 -53.33
C GLY A 19 6.21 -25.89 -52.22
N GLY A 20 6.39 -24.76 -51.48
CA GLY A 20 7.40 -24.65 -50.44
C GLY A 20 8.81 -24.55 -50.98
N GLN A 21 8.99 -24.09 -52.24
CA GLN A 21 10.29 -23.97 -52.89
C GLN A 21 10.67 -22.50 -53.13
N ILE A 22 11.96 -22.22 -53.19
CA ILE A 22 12.52 -20.97 -53.69
C ILE A 22 13.30 -21.26 -54.97
N THR A 23 13.31 -20.35 -55.93
CA THR A 23 14.15 -20.43 -57.12
C THR A 23 15.21 -19.36 -57.02
N VAL A 24 16.50 -19.80 -56.94
CA VAL A 24 17.66 -18.92 -56.88
C VAL A 24 18.32 -18.89 -58.27
N PRO A 25 18.56 -17.69 -58.85
CA PRO A 25 19.21 -17.56 -60.15
C PRO A 25 20.55 -18.31 -60.19
N LYS A 26 20.80 -19.03 -61.31
CA LYS A 26 22.03 -19.84 -61.52
C LYS A 26 22.16 -21.09 -60.63
N ILE A 27 21.36 -21.24 -59.59
CA ILE A 27 21.47 -22.34 -58.63
C ILE A 27 20.31 -23.33 -58.80
N GLY A 28 19.11 -22.81 -59.15
CA GLY A 28 17.90 -23.60 -59.35
C GLY A 28 16.98 -23.58 -58.16
N SER A 29 16.00 -24.52 -58.19
CA SER A 29 14.98 -24.65 -57.14
C SER A 29 15.53 -25.35 -55.88
N ILE A 30 15.16 -24.84 -54.72
CA ILE A 30 15.53 -25.39 -53.39
C ILE A 30 14.24 -25.57 -52.61
N SER A 31 13.97 -26.79 -52.14
CA SER A 31 12.80 -27.08 -51.30
C SER A 31 13.06 -26.68 -49.86
N LEU A 32 12.18 -25.88 -49.27
CA LEU A 32 12.22 -25.38 -47.89
C LEU A 32 10.96 -25.75 -47.08
N ALA A 33 10.06 -26.51 -47.65
CA ALA A 33 8.80 -26.90 -46.99
C ALA A 33 9.09 -27.64 -45.66
N GLY A 34 8.44 -27.20 -44.57
CA GLY A 34 8.59 -27.81 -43.26
C GLY A 34 9.89 -27.49 -42.48
N LEU A 35 10.78 -26.70 -43.07
CA LEU A 35 12.04 -26.30 -42.42
C LEU A 35 11.86 -25.02 -41.60
N THR A 36 12.52 -24.95 -40.45
CA THR A 36 12.73 -23.70 -39.72
C THR A 36 13.67 -22.76 -40.51
N PHE A 37 13.65 -21.47 -40.21
CA PHE A 37 14.51 -20.50 -40.90
C PHE A 37 16.00 -20.85 -40.79
N GLU A 38 16.47 -21.33 -39.64
CA GLU A 38 17.86 -21.74 -39.46
C GLU A 38 18.21 -23.00 -40.26
N GLU A 39 17.28 -23.95 -40.40
CA GLU A 39 17.46 -25.09 -41.27
C GLU A 39 17.45 -24.69 -42.75
N ALA A 40 16.53 -23.79 -43.14
CA ALA A 40 16.47 -23.22 -44.45
C ALA A 40 17.78 -22.51 -44.82
N LYS A 41 18.37 -21.70 -43.92
CA LYS A 41 19.69 -21.08 -44.12
C LYS A 41 20.76 -22.12 -44.44
N ARG A 42 20.79 -23.20 -43.65
CA ARG A 42 21.79 -24.27 -43.86
C ARG A 42 21.61 -24.97 -45.19
N VAL A 43 20.39 -25.29 -45.57
CA VAL A 43 20.08 -25.93 -46.86
C VAL A 43 20.44 -25.00 -48.04
N ILE A 44 20.08 -23.71 -47.95
CA ILE A 44 20.43 -22.72 -48.97
C ILE A 44 21.95 -22.60 -49.09
N ALA A 45 22.66 -22.43 -47.99
CA ALA A 45 24.11 -22.30 -48.00
C ALA A 45 24.80 -23.55 -48.59
N GLN A 46 24.37 -24.76 -48.22
CA GLN A 46 24.89 -25.99 -48.73
C GLN A 46 24.64 -26.10 -50.25
N ARG A 47 23.44 -25.74 -50.72
CA ARG A 47 23.10 -25.83 -52.17
C ARG A 47 23.88 -24.83 -53.01
N VAL A 48 24.08 -23.59 -52.47
CA VAL A 48 24.84 -22.55 -53.13
C VAL A 48 26.34 -22.96 -53.17
N ASN A 49 26.93 -23.40 -52.07
CA ASN A 49 28.34 -23.77 -51.96
C ASN A 49 28.68 -24.98 -52.84
N THR A 50 27.72 -25.87 -53.11
CA THR A 50 27.89 -27.01 -54.06
C THR A 50 27.98 -26.54 -55.51
N ARG A 51 27.34 -25.40 -55.85
CA ARG A 51 27.31 -24.86 -57.20
C ARG A 51 28.33 -23.74 -57.49
N VAL A 52 28.64 -22.98 -56.46
CA VAL A 52 29.56 -21.82 -56.51
C VAL A 52 30.67 -22.03 -55.48
N ILE A 53 31.78 -22.61 -55.92
CA ILE A 53 32.91 -22.91 -55.02
C ILE A 53 33.54 -21.64 -54.52
N GLY A 54 33.79 -21.56 -53.19
CA GLY A 54 34.45 -20.42 -52.55
C GLY A 54 33.53 -19.21 -52.32
N SER A 55 32.19 -19.42 -52.27
CA SER A 55 31.22 -18.38 -51.97
C SER A 55 30.85 -18.34 -50.48
N GLU A 56 30.60 -17.17 -49.97
CA GLU A 56 29.94 -16.94 -48.68
C GLU A 56 28.47 -16.58 -48.93
N VAL A 57 27.59 -17.19 -48.17
CA VAL A 57 26.12 -17.01 -48.35
C VAL A 57 25.50 -16.38 -47.11
N VAL A 58 24.93 -15.21 -47.26
CA VAL A 58 24.14 -14.55 -46.25
C VAL A 58 22.69 -14.62 -46.66
N THR A 59 21.88 -15.24 -45.79
CA THR A 59 20.41 -15.32 -45.98
C THR A 59 19.73 -14.51 -44.88
N SER A 60 18.91 -13.55 -45.28
CA SER A 60 18.10 -12.75 -44.38
C SER A 60 16.59 -12.89 -44.71
N LEU A 61 15.74 -12.80 -43.70
CA LEU A 61 14.31 -12.67 -43.94
C LEU A 61 14.03 -11.31 -44.61
N GLY A 62 13.30 -11.31 -45.69
CA GLY A 62 12.74 -10.11 -46.30
C GLY A 62 11.52 -9.62 -45.56
N ASN A 63 10.69 -8.82 -46.25
CA ASN A 63 9.40 -8.38 -45.68
C ASN A 63 8.53 -9.60 -45.40
N LEU A 64 8.03 -9.68 -44.15
CA LEU A 64 7.12 -10.73 -43.77
C LEU A 64 5.82 -10.62 -44.57
N ARG A 65 5.26 -11.79 -44.94
CA ARG A 65 3.97 -11.86 -45.59
C ARG A 65 2.93 -11.17 -44.71
N GLN A 66 2.16 -10.29 -45.28
CA GLN A 66 0.97 -9.75 -44.63
C GLN A 66 -0.20 -10.70 -44.77
N ILE A 67 -0.99 -10.79 -43.72
CA ILE A 67 -2.26 -11.52 -43.67
C ILE A 67 -3.37 -10.56 -43.33
N SER A 68 -4.59 -10.82 -43.79
CA SER A 68 -5.78 -10.09 -43.42
C SER A 68 -6.55 -10.88 -42.37
N ILE A 69 -6.85 -10.23 -41.26
CA ILE A 69 -7.62 -10.78 -40.14
C ILE A 69 -8.81 -9.86 -39.84
N PHE A 70 -9.84 -10.37 -39.19
CA PHE A 70 -10.99 -9.58 -38.75
C PHE A 70 -11.06 -9.55 -37.23
N LEU A 71 -11.18 -8.37 -36.61
CA LEU A 71 -11.45 -8.20 -35.20
C LEU A 71 -12.91 -7.85 -35.01
N ALA A 72 -13.61 -8.60 -34.15
CA ALA A 72 -15.06 -8.50 -33.98
C ALA A 72 -15.50 -8.66 -32.52
N GLY A 73 -16.73 -8.24 -32.24
CA GLY A 73 -17.31 -8.27 -30.90
C GLY A 73 -16.90 -7.09 -30.07
N GLU A 74 -16.66 -7.32 -28.79
CA GLU A 74 -16.38 -6.30 -27.76
C GLU A 74 -14.93 -5.83 -27.76
N VAL A 75 -14.45 -5.32 -28.89
CA VAL A 75 -13.17 -4.62 -29.07
C VAL A 75 -13.43 -3.15 -29.35
N ASN A 76 -12.52 -2.26 -28.97
CA ASN A 76 -12.72 -0.81 -29.14
C ASN A 76 -12.73 -0.36 -30.60
N ALA A 77 -11.94 -1.02 -31.46
CA ALA A 77 -11.91 -0.73 -32.90
C ALA A 77 -12.12 -2.04 -33.72
N PRO A 78 -13.38 -2.45 -33.95
CA PRO A 78 -13.66 -3.63 -34.79
C PRO A 78 -13.40 -3.33 -36.26
N GLY A 79 -12.93 -4.34 -37.01
CA GLY A 79 -12.68 -4.18 -38.44
C GLY A 79 -11.68 -5.17 -39.03
N ASN A 80 -11.33 -4.95 -40.31
CA ASN A 80 -10.28 -5.68 -41.00
C ASN A 80 -8.91 -5.07 -40.75
N TYR A 81 -7.95 -5.91 -40.44
CA TYR A 81 -6.57 -5.53 -40.20
C TYR A 81 -5.62 -6.31 -41.09
N ASN A 82 -4.70 -5.60 -41.74
CA ASN A 82 -3.58 -6.21 -42.43
C ASN A 82 -2.37 -6.24 -41.48
N VAL A 83 -1.95 -7.42 -41.08
CA VAL A 83 -0.94 -7.64 -40.05
C VAL A 83 0.15 -8.58 -40.57
N SER A 84 1.29 -8.63 -39.86
CA SER A 84 2.33 -9.61 -40.15
C SER A 84 1.81 -11.04 -39.96
N ALA A 85 2.26 -11.98 -40.79
CA ALA A 85 1.95 -13.41 -40.62
C ALA A 85 2.49 -14.01 -39.29
N LEU A 86 3.28 -13.27 -38.49
CA LEU A 86 3.73 -13.67 -37.16
C LEU A 86 2.91 -13.06 -36.03
N THR A 87 1.86 -12.30 -36.35
CA THR A 87 1.03 -11.61 -35.34
C THR A 87 0.23 -12.63 -34.54
N SER A 88 0.32 -12.53 -33.21
CA SER A 88 -0.45 -13.33 -32.25
C SER A 88 -1.80 -12.68 -31.90
N ILE A 89 -2.62 -13.40 -31.12
CA ILE A 89 -3.92 -12.89 -30.63
C ILE A 89 -3.71 -11.61 -29.81
N SER A 90 -2.80 -11.64 -28.85
CA SER A 90 -2.54 -10.50 -27.96
C SER A 90 -2.08 -9.25 -28.73
N GLN A 91 -1.25 -9.43 -29.75
CA GLN A 91 -0.80 -8.35 -30.62
C GLN A 91 -1.94 -7.78 -31.47
N ALA A 92 -2.84 -8.64 -31.99
CA ALA A 92 -4.00 -8.21 -32.74
C ALA A 92 -4.96 -7.38 -31.86
N LEU A 93 -5.21 -7.80 -30.62
CA LEU A 93 -6.05 -7.05 -29.67
C LEU A 93 -5.47 -5.68 -29.34
N TYR A 94 -4.14 -5.56 -29.25
CA TYR A 94 -3.48 -4.28 -29.05
C TYR A 94 -3.73 -3.30 -30.21
N LEU A 95 -3.81 -3.81 -31.47
CA LEU A 95 -4.10 -2.99 -32.65
C LEU A 95 -5.53 -2.45 -32.67
N SER A 96 -6.46 -3.07 -31.94
CA SER A 96 -7.84 -2.60 -31.79
C SER A 96 -8.07 -1.70 -30.59
N ASP A 97 -7.01 -1.14 -29.98
CA ASP A 97 -7.07 -0.35 -28.75
C ASP A 97 -7.67 -1.13 -27.56
N GLY A 98 -7.54 -2.47 -27.58
CA GLY A 98 -8.01 -3.35 -26.50
C GLY A 98 -9.49 -3.69 -26.58
N LEU A 99 -10.06 -4.03 -25.42
CA LEU A 99 -11.43 -4.50 -25.28
C LEU A 99 -12.33 -3.41 -24.68
N THR A 100 -13.64 -3.51 -24.97
CA THR A 100 -14.64 -2.67 -24.31
C THR A 100 -14.82 -3.06 -22.82
N ALA A 101 -15.48 -2.20 -22.05
CA ALA A 101 -15.72 -2.43 -20.62
C ALA A 101 -16.61 -3.66 -20.31
N ILE A 102 -17.31 -4.19 -21.31
CA ILE A 102 -18.18 -5.37 -21.18
C ILE A 102 -17.64 -6.59 -21.94
N GLY A 103 -16.49 -6.44 -22.62
CA GLY A 103 -15.84 -7.53 -23.35
C GLY A 103 -15.23 -8.57 -22.41
N SER A 104 -15.31 -9.84 -22.82
CA SER A 104 -14.70 -10.91 -22.05
C SER A 104 -13.18 -10.91 -22.22
N PHE A 105 -12.45 -10.73 -21.13
CA PHE A 105 -11.01 -10.92 -21.06
C PHE A 105 -10.60 -12.40 -21.05
N ARG A 106 -11.55 -13.31 -20.82
CA ARG A 106 -11.28 -14.72 -20.52
C ARG A 106 -11.80 -15.71 -21.57
N ASP A 107 -12.64 -15.26 -22.53
CA ASP A 107 -13.17 -16.11 -23.61
C ASP A 107 -12.92 -15.49 -25.00
N ILE A 108 -11.70 -14.99 -25.25
CA ILE A 108 -11.33 -14.47 -26.56
C ILE A 108 -11.17 -15.64 -27.51
N GLN A 109 -11.92 -15.64 -28.64
CA GLN A 109 -12.02 -16.76 -29.58
C GLN A 109 -11.33 -16.43 -30.89
N VAL A 110 -10.49 -17.33 -31.38
CA VAL A 110 -10.05 -17.30 -32.77
C VAL A 110 -10.95 -18.25 -33.57
N ARG A 111 -11.62 -17.71 -34.58
CA ARG A 111 -12.49 -18.46 -35.46
C ARG A 111 -11.89 -18.55 -36.85
N ARG A 112 -11.80 -19.76 -37.36
CA ARG A 112 -11.32 -20.07 -38.70
C ARG A 112 -12.36 -20.94 -39.41
N ALA A 113 -12.83 -20.54 -40.59
CA ALA A 113 -13.93 -21.22 -41.31
C ALA A 113 -15.14 -21.50 -40.39
N ASN A 114 -15.56 -20.52 -39.59
CA ASN A 114 -16.66 -20.58 -38.61
C ASN A 114 -16.47 -21.54 -37.42
N GLN A 115 -15.31 -22.16 -37.27
CA GLN A 115 -15.00 -23.03 -36.14
C GLN A 115 -14.07 -22.32 -35.18
N VAL A 116 -14.27 -22.50 -33.86
CA VAL A 116 -13.37 -21.99 -32.85
C VAL A 116 -12.10 -22.86 -32.80
N VAL A 117 -10.98 -22.31 -33.24
CA VAL A 117 -9.69 -23.00 -33.28
C VAL A 117 -8.82 -22.75 -32.05
N ALA A 118 -9.07 -21.64 -31.34
CA ALA A 118 -8.41 -21.32 -30.08
C ALA A 118 -9.31 -20.47 -29.18
N ARG A 119 -9.11 -20.60 -27.89
CA ARG A 119 -9.63 -19.71 -26.85
C ARG A 119 -8.46 -19.15 -26.06
N PHE A 120 -8.47 -17.85 -25.84
CA PHE A 120 -7.39 -17.15 -25.17
C PHE A 120 -7.93 -16.41 -23.94
N ASP A 121 -7.36 -16.70 -22.77
CA ASP A 121 -7.60 -15.97 -21.52
C ASP A 121 -6.53 -14.89 -21.37
N LEU A 122 -6.92 -13.64 -21.53
CA LEU A 122 -6.00 -12.50 -21.46
C LEU A 122 -5.46 -12.31 -20.02
N TYR A 123 -6.16 -12.79 -18.98
CA TYR A 123 -5.66 -12.76 -17.61
C TYR A 123 -4.45 -13.69 -17.39
N ASP A 124 -4.36 -14.79 -18.14
CA ASP A 124 -3.16 -15.63 -18.08
C ASP A 124 -1.93 -14.85 -18.51
N LEU A 125 -2.05 -14.01 -19.55
CA LEU A 125 -0.97 -13.13 -19.97
C LEU A 125 -0.76 -11.96 -18.99
N LEU A 126 -1.81 -11.20 -18.69
CA LEU A 126 -1.70 -9.94 -17.94
C LEU A 126 -1.37 -10.14 -16.46
N LEU A 127 -1.95 -11.18 -15.84
CA LEU A 127 -1.81 -11.41 -14.39
C LEU A 127 -0.74 -12.45 -14.05
N ARG A 128 -0.47 -13.40 -14.96
CA ARG A 128 0.40 -14.55 -14.70
C ARG A 128 1.62 -14.64 -15.63
N GLY A 129 1.69 -13.78 -16.67
CA GLY A 129 2.76 -13.79 -17.68
C GLY A 129 2.76 -15.03 -18.59
N LYS A 130 1.67 -15.79 -18.64
CA LYS A 130 1.54 -17.02 -19.45
C LYS A 130 1.03 -16.70 -20.84
N ARG A 131 1.62 -17.35 -21.86
CA ARG A 131 1.27 -17.17 -23.29
C ARG A 131 0.84 -18.47 -23.96
N ASP A 132 0.45 -19.48 -23.20
CA ASP A 132 0.27 -20.85 -23.70
C ASP A 132 -0.72 -20.96 -24.86
N ASN A 133 -1.76 -20.12 -24.90
CA ASN A 133 -2.79 -20.09 -25.95
C ASN A 133 -2.76 -18.83 -26.82
N ASP A 134 -1.69 -18.03 -26.76
CA ASP A 134 -1.50 -16.85 -27.61
C ASP A 134 -0.98 -17.27 -28.98
N ILE A 135 -1.82 -17.93 -29.77
CA ILE A 135 -1.45 -18.51 -31.06
C ILE A 135 -1.19 -17.44 -32.13
N THR A 136 -0.34 -17.78 -33.09
CA THR A 136 -0.13 -16.98 -34.32
C THR A 136 -1.35 -17.10 -35.24
N LEU A 137 -1.82 -15.95 -35.71
CA LEU A 137 -3.00 -15.84 -36.55
C LEU A 137 -2.71 -16.24 -38.03
N GLN A 138 -3.75 -16.65 -38.74
CA GLN A 138 -3.67 -16.97 -40.18
C GLN A 138 -4.58 -16.05 -40.97
N SER A 139 -4.33 -15.97 -42.30
CA SER A 139 -5.18 -15.18 -43.19
C SER A 139 -6.61 -15.66 -43.16
N GLY A 140 -7.56 -14.76 -42.98
CA GLY A 140 -8.98 -15.04 -42.86
C GLY A 140 -9.48 -15.43 -41.47
N ASP A 141 -8.59 -15.41 -40.46
CA ASP A 141 -9.00 -15.61 -39.07
C ASP A 141 -9.85 -14.43 -38.57
N THR A 142 -10.84 -14.74 -37.76
CA THR A 142 -11.61 -13.77 -36.98
C THR A 142 -11.26 -13.93 -35.52
N VAL A 143 -10.73 -12.87 -34.91
CA VAL A 143 -10.59 -12.77 -33.45
C VAL A 143 -11.88 -12.16 -32.94
N PHE A 144 -12.66 -12.94 -32.19
CA PHE A 144 -13.97 -12.56 -31.69
C PHE A 144 -13.93 -12.45 -30.16
N VAL A 145 -14.31 -11.31 -29.64
CA VAL A 145 -14.44 -11.05 -28.20
C VAL A 145 -15.93 -11.03 -27.84
N PRO A 146 -16.46 -12.03 -27.13
CA PRO A 146 -17.84 -12.01 -26.66
C PRO A 146 -18.03 -11.03 -25.50
N VAL A 147 -19.26 -10.73 -25.14
CA VAL A 147 -19.63 -10.09 -23.90
C VAL A 147 -19.21 -10.99 -22.72
N ALA A 148 -18.65 -10.41 -21.66
CA ALA A 148 -18.32 -11.13 -20.44
C ALA A 148 -19.57 -11.80 -19.84
N ARG A 149 -19.42 -13.03 -19.34
CA ARG A 149 -20.53 -13.78 -18.75
C ARG A 149 -20.98 -13.23 -17.40
N GLY A 150 -20.07 -12.62 -16.69
CA GLY A 150 -20.29 -11.94 -15.43
C GLY A 150 -19.13 -11.02 -15.13
N ILE A 151 -19.41 -9.90 -14.46
CA ILE A 151 -18.40 -8.93 -14.06
C ILE A 151 -18.59 -8.64 -12.58
N ILE A 152 -17.51 -8.77 -11.83
CA ILE A 152 -17.46 -8.39 -10.41
C ILE A 152 -16.60 -7.14 -10.25
N SER A 153 -16.85 -6.41 -9.16
CA SER A 153 -15.98 -5.31 -8.73
C SER A 153 -15.30 -5.69 -7.41
N ILE A 154 -14.02 -5.42 -7.30
CA ILE A 154 -13.23 -5.66 -6.08
C ILE A 154 -12.59 -4.34 -5.67
N ASP A 155 -12.80 -3.95 -4.42
CA ASP A 155 -12.33 -2.69 -3.85
C ASP A 155 -11.81 -2.87 -2.42
N GLY A 156 -11.27 -1.78 -1.83
CA GLY A 156 -10.70 -1.76 -0.49
C GLY A 156 -9.28 -2.31 -0.44
N ALA A 157 -8.95 -3.03 0.62
CA ALA A 157 -7.60 -3.45 0.97
C ALA A 157 -7.09 -4.65 0.14
N VAL A 158 -7.15 -4.54 -1.18
CA VAL A 158 -6.54 -5.47 -2.16
C VAL A 158 -5.48 -4.76 -2.98
N LYS A 159 -4.49 -5.49 -3.51
CA LYS A 159 -3.37 -4.89 -4.26
C LYS A 159 -3.77 -4.28 -5.60
N ARG A 160 -4.83 -4.78 -6.24
CA ARG A 160 -5.33 -4.31 -7.53
C ARG A 160 -6.85 -4.20 -7.50
N PRO A 161 -7.40 -3.13 -6.91
CA PRO A 161 -8.83 -2.87 -6.98
C PRO A 161 -9.23 -2.59 -8.44
N ALA A 162 -10.21 -3.33 -8.94
CA ALA A 162 -10.68 -3.22 -10.32
C ALA A 162 -11.98 -4.01 -10.54
N ARG A 163 -12.49 -3.92 -11.79
CA ARG A 163 -13.53 -4.83 -12.28
C ARG A 163 -12.88 -6.03 -12.93
N TYR A 164 -13.42 -7.21 -12.67
CA TYR A 164 -12.90 -8.47 -13.17
C TYR A 164 -13.99 -9.27 -13.88
N ASP A 165 -13.62 -9.89 -15.02
CA ASP A 165 -14.43 -10.86 -15.73
C ASP A 165 -14.47 -12.17 -14.92
N LEU A 166 -15.66 -12.68 -14.69
CA LEU A 166 -15.94 -13.81 -13.82
C LEU A 166 -16.15 -15.08 -14.63
N ASN A 167 -15.45 -16.14 -14.31
CA ASN A 167 -15.79 -17.48 -14.79
C ASN A 167 -16.85 -18.14 -13.90
N VAL A 168 -17.57 -19.07 -14.49
CA VAL A 168 -18.60 -19.84 -13.78
C VAL A 168 -17.97 -20.65 -12.66
N GLY A 169 -18.48 -20.48 -11.44
CA GLY A 169 -18.02 -21.23 -10.27
C GLY A 169 -16.81 -20.61 -9.54
N GLU A 170 -16.30 -19.47 -10.00
CA GLU A 170 -15.21 -18.80 -9.29
C GLU A 170 -15.62 -18.33 -7.90
N THR A 171 -14.71 -18.49 -6.98
CA THR A 171 -14.88 -18.24 -5.56
C THR A 171 -14.33 -16.88 -5.13
N PHE A 172 -14.70 -16.45 -3.93
CA PHE A 172 -14.16 -15.26 -3.30
C PHE A 172 -12.62 -15.32 -3.23
N ALA A 173 -12.05 -16.46 -2.80
CA ALA A 173 -10.60 -16.60 -2.67
C ALA A 173 -9.87 -16.46 -4.01
N GLU A 174 -10.43 -17.02 -5.10
CA GLU A 174 -9.86 -16.90 -6.44
C GLU A 174 -9.95 -15.47 -6.97
N ALA A 175 -11.05 -14.76 -6.71
CA ALA A 175 -11.21 -13.37 -7.08
C ALA A 175 -10.21 -12.45 -6.36
N VAL A 176 -10.01 -12.65 -5.06
CA VAL A 176 -8.97 -11.93 -4.30
C VAL A 176 -7.57 -12.24 -4.86
N ALA A 177 -7.31 -13.49 -5.24
CA ALA A 177 -6.03 -13.85 -5.88
C ALA A 177 -5.84 -13.15 -7.24
N MET A 178 -6.89 -13.00 -8.06
CA MET A 178 -6.85 -12.18 -9.30
C MET A 178 -6.53 -10.72 -8.99
N ALA A 179 -7.06 -10.18 -7.90
CA ALA A 179 -6.73 -8.82 -7.42
C ALA A 179 -5.32 -8.71 -6.81
N GLY A 180 -4.49 -9.75 -6.89
CA GLY A 180 -3.11 -9.76 -6.37
C GLY A 180 -3.01 -10.07 -4.89
N GLY A 181 -4.10 -10.45 -4.24
CA GLY A 181 -4.21 -10.70 -2.81
C GLY A 181 -4.48 -9.42 -2.00
N PHE A 182 -4.59 -9.59 -0.71
CA PHE A 182 -4.79 -8.51 0.24
C PHE A 182 -3.55 -7.60 0.37
N THR A 183 -3.74 -6.34 0.74
CA THR A 183 -2.67 -5.45 1.18
C THR A 183 -2.15 -5.87 2.57
N ALA A 184 -1.03 -5.32 2.99
CA ALA A 184 -0.47 -5.56 4.33
C ALA A 184 -1.36 -5.01 5.45
N THR A 185 -2.17 -3.99 5.15
CA THR A 185 -3.10 -3.33 6.09
C THR A 185 -4.49 -3.93 6.10
N ALA A 186 -4.76 -4.95 5.27
CA ALA A 186 -6.08 -5.56 5.17
C ALA A 186 -6.48 -6.31 6.46
N TYR A 187 -7.71 -6.11 6.91
CA TYR A 187 -8.32 -6.94 7.95
C TYR A 187 -8.96 -8.18 7.30
N GLN A 188 -8.14 -9.21 7.09
CA GLN A 188 -8.50 -10.38 6.30
C GLN A 188 -9.66 -11.21 6.86
N GLN A 189 -9.99 -11.04 8.14
CA GLN A 189 -11.11 -11.74 8.79
C GLN A 189 -12.45 -11.02 8.62
N LEU A 190 -12.48 -9.94 7.86
CA LEU A 190 -13.71 -9.23 7.54
C LEU A 190 -13.64 -8.65 6.12
N SER A 191 -14.36 -9.30 5.22
CA SER A 191 -14.67 -8.76 3.91
C SER A 191 -16.18 -8.83 3.66
N THR A 192 -16.69 -8.04 2.75
CA THR A 192 -18.12 -8.04 2.43
C THR A 192 -18.33 -8.21 0.94
N ILE A 193 -19.41 -8.91 0.57
CA ILE A 193 -19.92 -9.00 -0.78
C ILE A 193 -21.30 -8.36 -0.79
N ARG A 194 -21.47 -7.28 -1.53
CA ARG A 194 -22.78 -6.72 -1.84
C ARG A 194 -23.30 -7.37 -3.10
N ARG A 195 -24.35 -8.16 -2.95
CA ARG A 195 -25.00 -8.93 -4.04
C ARG A 195 -26.41 -8.44 -4.26
N PHE A 196 -26.77 -8.17 -5.50
CA PHE A 196 -28.12 -7.78 -5.86
C PHE A 196 -29.02 -9.00 -6.03
N ASP A 197 -30.09 -9.09 -5.24
CA ASP A 197 -31.10 -10.14 -5.39
C ASP A 197 -32.14 -9.68 -6.42
N THR A 198 -32.05 -10.20 -7.65
CA THR A 198 -32.93 -9.84 -8.76
C THR A 198 -34.39 -10.22 -8.49
N LYS A 199 -34.68 -11.20 -7.62
CA LYS A 199 -36.04 -11.62 -7.27
C LYS A 199 -36.68 -10.69 -6.26
N LYS A 200 -35.88 -10.19 -5.32
CA LYS A 200 -36.33 -9.28 -4.27
C LYS A 200 -36.21 -7.81 -4.63
N GLY A 201 -35.39 -7.48 -5.64
CA GLY A 201 -35.20 -6.12 -6.13
C GLY A 201 -34.32 -5.22 -5.24
N PHE A 202 -33.56 -5.79 -4.30
CA PHE A 202 -32.64 -5.02 -3.45
C PHE A 202 -31.33 -5.78 -3.17
N PRO A 203 -30.25 -5.07 -2.85
CA PRO A 203 -28.98 -5.69 -2.51
C PRO A 203 -29.01 -6.32 -1.11
N SER A 204 -28.26 -7.40 -0.96
CA SER A 204 -27.96 -8.05 0.31
C SER A 204 -26.44 -8.00 0.56
N ILE A 205 -26.04 -8.10 1.82
CA ILE A 205 -24.64 -8.15 2.23
C ILE A 205 -24.35 -9.55 2.75
N LEU A 206 -23.31 -10.16 2.18
CA LEU A 206 -22.69 -11.38 2.71
C LEU A 206 -21.39 -10.98 3.40
N THR A 207 -21.23 -11.41 4.64
CA THR A 207 -19.98 -11.21 5.40
C THR A 207 -19.08 -12.41 5.21
N ILE A 208 -17.83 -12.17 4.84
CA ILE A 208 -16.79 -13.16 4.65
C ILE A 208 -15.78 -13.01 5.77
N THR A 209 -15.63 -14.03 6.59
CA THR A 209 -14.70 -14.06 7.74
C THR A 209 -13.49 -14.94 7.50
N ASP A 210 -13.51 -15.75 6.44
CA ASP A 210 -12.37 -16.57 6.02
C ASP A 210 -11.81 -16.02 4.70
N PRO A 211 -10.54 -15.59 4.66
CA PRO A 211 -9.89 -15.13 3.43
C PRO A 211 -9.77 -16.20 2.34
N LYS A 212 -9.94 -17.49 2.69
CA LYS A 212 -9.94 -18.64 1.79
C LYS A 212 -11.35 -19.14 1.46
N SER A 213 -12.36 -18.32 1.69
CA SER A 213 -13.76 -18.69 1.49
C SER A 213 -14.02 -19.20 0.06
N ASP A 214 -14.77 -20.29 -0.02
CA ASP A 214 -15.25 -20.95 -1.25
C ASP A 214 -16.61 -20.41 -1.70
N VAL A 215 -17.06 -19.30 -1.17
CA VAL A 215 -18.29 -18.63 -1.60
C VAL A 215 -18.20 -18.32 -3.09
N VAL A 216 -19.09 -18.95 -3.87
CA VAL A 216 -19.18 -18.74 -5.33
C VAL A 216 -19.73 -17.36 -5.63
N LEU A 217 -19.03 -16.64 -6.49
CA LEU A 217 -19.38 -15.29 -6.91
C LEU A 217 -20.43 -15.29 -8.03
N GLN A 218 -21.13 -14.19 -8.14
CA GLN A 218 -22.17 -13.97 -9.15
C GLN A 218 -21.92 -12.65 -9.89
N ASP A 219 -22.50 -12.57 -11.11
CA ASP A 219 -22.47 -11.34 -11.88
C ASP A 219 -23.03 -10.15 -11.07
N GLY A 220 -22.33 -9.03 -11.09
CA GLY A 220 -22.70 -7.82 -10.37
C GLY A 220 -22.28 -7.81 -8.89
N ASP A 221 -21.61 -8.84 -8.39
CA ASP A 221 -21.08 -8.82 -7.01
C ASP A 221 -20.06 -7.69 -6.83
N PHE A 222 -20.19 -6.98 -5.71
CA PHE A 222 -19.24 -5.96 -5.29
C PHE A 222 -18.55 -6.41 -4.00
N LEU A 223 -17.27 -6.76 -4.12
CA LEU A 223 -16.43 -7.22 -3.03
C LEU A 223 -15.70 -6.03 -2.41
N ILE A 224 -15.73 -5.94 -1.08
CA ILE A 224 -14.96 -4.96 -0.32
C ILE A 224 -14.09 -5.71 0.68
N ALA A 225 -12.78 -5.60 0.52
CA ALA A 225 -11.80 -6.03 1.53
C ALA A 225 -11.61 -4.90 2.53
N ASN A 226 -11.97 -5.12 3.79
CA ASN A 226 -11.87 -4.07 4.79
C ASN A 226 -10.42 -3.84 5.22
N GLU A 227 -10.10 -2.59 5.50
CA GLU A 227 -8.82 -2.22 6.12
C GLU A 227 -8.83 -2.51 7.62
N GLY A 228 -7.65 -2.79 8.16
CA GLY A 228 -7.42 -2.82 9.60
C GLY A 228 -7.47 -1.41 10.18
N THR A 229 -7.51 -1.33 11.49
CA THR A 229 -7.37 -0.06 12.19
C THR A 229 -5.92 0.41 12.18
N THR A 230 -5.72 1.72 12.10
CA THR A 230 -4.40 2.34 12.31
C THR A 230 -4.07 2.50 13.80
N GLN A 231 -5.02 2.24 14.68
CA GLN A 231 -4.82 2.33 16.12
C GLN A 231 -3.86 1.24 16.59
N LEU A 232 -2.80 1.64 17.27
CA LEU A 232 -1.84 0.73 17.88
C LEU A 232 -2.52 -0.03 19.03
N ALA A 233 -2.32 -1.34 19.10
CA ALA A 233 -2.97 -2.18 20.11
C ALA A 233 -2.26 -2.15 21.47
N ASN A 234 -0.96 -1.84 21.47
CA ASN A 234 -0.08 -1.93 22.64
C ASN A 234 0.88 -0.74 22.71
N ALA A 235 0.35 0.45 22.86
CA ALA A 235 1.17 1.67 22.85
C ALA A 235 0.98 2.48 24.13
N ILE A 236 2.01 3.20 24.52
CA ILE A 236 1.98 4.37 25.38
C ILE A 236 2.57 5.55 24.60
N GLU A 237 2.27 6.74 25.05
CA GLU A 237 2.76 7.97 24.43
C GLU A 237 3.53 8.80 25.44
N LEU A 238 4.76 9.19 25.12
CA LEU A 238 5.60 10.08 25.93
C LEU A 238 5.59 11.48 25.31
N LYS A 239 5.27 12.48 26.10
CA LYS A 239 5.16 13.89 25.67
C LYS A 239 5.89 14.84 26.58
N GLY A 240 6.22 16.03 26.07
CA GLY A 240 6.76 17.15 26.84
C GLY A 240 8.27 17.25 26.79
N ALA A 241 8.88 17.65 27.91
CA ALA A 241 10.30 17.94 28.01
C ALA A 241 11.18 16.68 28.05
N LEU A 242 11.16 15.93 26.92
CA LEU A 242 11.86 14.67 26.72
C LEU A 242 12.83 14.77 25.55
N VAL A 243 13.97 14.09 25.65
CA VAL A 243 14.92 13.97 24.54
C VAL A 243 14.31 13.21 23.36
N ARG A 244 13.46 12.24 23.65
CA ARG A 244 12.79 11.39 22.64
C ARG A 244 11.30 11.26 22.96
N PRO A 245 10.50 12.29 22.70
CA PRO A 245 9.05 12.14 22.76
C PRO A 245 8.55 11.22 21.65
N GLY A 246 7.38 10.59 21.83
CA GLY A 246 6.79 9.74 20.82
C GLY A 246 6.02 8.56 21.38
N VAL A 247 5.68 7.63 20.49
CA VAL A 247 4.90 6.43 20.81
C VAL A 247 5.84 5.25 21.04
N TYR A 248 5.64 4.56 22.14
CA TYR A 248 6.44 3.41 22.57
C TYR A 248 5.57 2.17 22.75
N ALA A 249 6.17 0.99 22.59
CA ALA A 249 5.49 -0.27 22.85
C ALA A 249 5.20 -0.41 24.35
N PHE A 250 3.96 -0.71 24.68
CA PHE A 250 3.55 -1.06 26.05
C PHE A 250 3.80 -2.56 26.32
N SER A 251 4.34 -2.87 27.47
CA SER A 251 4.44 -4.23 28.02
C SER A 251 3.65 -4.33 29.31
N GLU A 252 2.98 -5.47 29.55
CA GLU A 252 2.21 -5.68 30.76
C GLU A 252 3.10 -5.60 32.02
N GLY A 253 2.68 -4.82 33.01
CA GLY A 253 3.44 -4.54 34.21
C GLY A 253 4.52 -3.46 34.07
N ALA A 254 4.60 -2.81 32.89
CA ALA A 254 5.54 -1.71 32.69
C ALA A 254 5.22 -0.51 33.59
N ARG A 255 6.26 0.18 34.03
CA ARG A 255 6.20 1.33 34.94
C ARG A 255 6.80 2.57 34.28
N ALA A 256 6.58 3.73 34.91
CA ALA A 256 7.11 5.00 34.40
C ALA A 256 8.64 4.97 34.28
N SER A 257 9.33 4.35 35.22
CA SER A 257 10.80 4.23 35.23
C SER A 257 11.35 3.37 34.09
N ASP A 258 10.57 2.45 33.52
CA ASP A 258 11.01 1.64 32.36
C ASP A 258 11.22 2.51 31.10
N TYR A 259 10.53 3.63 31.01
CA TYR A 259 10.60 4.56 29.88
C TYR A 259 11.38 5.84 30.19
N LEU A 260 11.47 6.21 31.49
CA LEU A 260 12.14 7.41 31.98
C LEU A 260 13.26 7.05 32.97
N GLY A 261 14.01 6.00 32.64
CA GLY A 261 14.99 5.39 33.57
C GLY A 261 16.25 6.20 33.86
N SER A 262 16.54 7.22 33.05
CA SER A 262 17.72 8.08 33.24
C SER A 262 17.33 9.54 33.04
N ILE A 263 17.34 10.29 34.16
CA ILE A 263 17.03 11.73 34.17
C ILE A 263 17.96 12.48 33.20
N ASP A 264 19.28 12.23 33.26
CA ASP A 264 20.26 12.94 32.44
C ASP A 264 20.22 12.61 30.96
N ARG A 265 19.70 11.43 30.58
CA ARG A 265 19.70 10.95 29.20
C ARG A 265 18.35 11.08 28.51
N ASP A 266 17.27 10.94 29.27
CA ASP A 266 15.94 10.81 28.72
C ASP A 266 15.11 12.11 28.80
N LEU A 267 15.54 13.06 29.68
CA LEU A 267 14.87 14.34 29.87
C LEU A 267 15.68 15.51 29.29
N LEU A 268 14.96 16.53 28.85
CA LEU A 268 15.56 17.80 28.44
C LEU A 268 16.00 18.60 29.66
N PRO A 269 16.99 19.51 29.52
CA PRO A 269 17.50 20.34 30.63
C PRO A 269 16.44 21.22 31.32
N ASN A 270 15.35 21.53 30.59
CA ASN A 270 14.24 22.31 31.14
C ASN A 270 13.09 21.44 31.67
N ALA A 271 13.28 20.14 31.82
CA ALA A 271 12.25 19.28 32.42
C ALA A 271 12.01 19.61 33.89
N ASP A 272 10.74 19.66 34.29
CA ASP A 272 10.37 19.75 35.70
C ASP A 272 10.50 18.34 36.30
N LEU A 273 11.47 18.21 37.19
CA LEU A 273 11.81 16.91 37.79
C LEU A 273 10.87 16.51 38.95
N GLU A 274 10.08 17.46 39.46
CA GLU A 274 9.22 17.22 40.63
C GLU A 274 7.86 16.65 40.25
N ILE A 275 7.43 16.80 38.97
CA ILE A 275 6.11 16.38 38.53
C ILE A 275 6.07 15.78 37.13
N GLY A 276 5.56 14.55 37.04
CA GLY A 276 5.10 13.91 35.82
C GLY A 276 3.61 13.67 35.88
N LEU A 277 2.96 13.67 34.72
CA LEU A 277 1.54 13.36 34.59
C LEU A 277 1.35 12.08 33.80
N ILE A 278 0.34 11.29 34.20
CA ILE A 278 -0.18 10.17 33.42
C ILE A 278 -1.63 10.48 33.09
N VAL A 279 -1.93 10.60 31.81
CA VAL A 279 -3.30 10.73 31.31
C VAL A 279 -3.78 9.34 30.90
N ARG A 280 -4.72 8.81 31.64
CA ARG A 280 -5.22 7.43 31.51
C ARG A 280 -6.63 7.41 31.00
N ARG A 281 -6.91 6.53 30.05
CA ARG A 281 -8.28 6.25 29.59
C ARG A 281 -8.97 5.31 30.55
N ILE A 282 -10.17 5.68 31.02
CA ILE A 282 -10.89 4.91 32.06
C ILE A 282 -12.05 4.08 31.53
N ASN A 283 -12.48 4.30 30.30
CA ASN A 283 -13.61 3.55 29.72
C ASN A 283 -13.59 3.54 28.17
N ALA A 284 -14.54 2.81 27.58
CA ALA A 284 -14.71 2.70 26.13
C ALA A 284 -15.18 4.01 25.44
N ARG A 285 -15.60 5.03 26.19
CA ARG A 285 -15.93 6.37 25.66
C ARG A 285 -14.69 7.25 25.56
N LEU A 286 -13.54 6.72 25.92
CA LEU A 286 -12.27 7.44 25.98
C LEU A 286 -12.28 8.61 26.98
N ASP A 287 -13.08 8.48 28.05
CA ASP A 287 -12.99 9.40 29.18
C ASP A 287 -11.62 9.21 29.86
N ILE A 288 -11.07 10.30 30.40
CA ILE A 288 -9.74 10.30 30.98
C ILE A 288 -9.76 10.63 32.46
N GLU A 289 -8.75 10.11 33.18
CA GLU A 289 -8.32 10.60 34.49
C GLU A 289 -6.86 11.03 34.42
N VAL A 290 -6.46 11.91 35.31
CA VAL A 290 -5.08 12.40 35.40
C VAL A 290 -4.49 11.98 36.75
N LEU A 291 -3.33 11.31 36.66
CA LEU A 291 -2.51 10.93 37.81
C LEU A 291 -1.24 11.75 37.78
N ALA A 292 -0.71 12.13 38.95
CA ALA A 292 0.59 12.77 39.06
C ALA A 292 1.55 11.85 39.81
N PHE A 293 2.83 11.99 39.50
CA PHE A 293 3.91 11.30 40.20
C PHE A 293 5.17 12.15 40.21
N ASP A 294 6.03 11.91 41.18
CA ASP A 294 7.35 12.52 41.29
C ASP A 294 8.32 11.78 40.36
N LEU A 295 8.89 12.48 39.38
CA LEU A 295 9.80 11.91 38.39
C LEU A 295 11.10 11.39 39.01
N VAL A 296 11.67 12.15 39.94
CA VAL A 296 12.92 11.75 40.61
C VAL A 296 12.69 10.56 41.52
N ALA A 297 11.60 10.57 42.29
CA ALA A 297 11.27 9.46 43.17
C ALA A 297 11.00 8.16 42.39
N ALA A 298 10.29 8.24 41.27
CA ALA A 298 10.07 7.10 40.40
C ALA A 298 11.37 6.53 39.81
N ALA A 299 12.25 7.40 39.27
CA ALA A 299 13.53 7.01 38.71
C ALA A 299 14.52 6.43 39.75
N GLN A 300 14.49 6.97 41.00
CA GLN A 300 15.38 6.52 42.07
C GLN A 300 14.90 5.24 42.78
N SER A 301 13.59 4.94 42.69
CA SER A 301 12.98 3.81 43.37
C SER A 301 12.15 2.93 42.40
N PRO A 302 12.76 2.37 41.36
CA PRO A 302 12.05 1.53 40.36
C PRO A 302 11.31 0.37 41.03
N GLY A 303 10.07 0.12 40.59
CA GLY A 303 9.22 -0.95 41.11
C GLY A 303 8.58 -0.66 42.47
N SER A 304 8.80 0.50 43.07
CA SER A 304 8.15 0.91 44.31
C SER A 304 6.73 1.49 44.07
N ALA A 305 6.07 1.87 45.18
CA ALA A 305 4.79 2.59 45.10
C ALA A 305 4.93 4.03 44.53
N LEU A 306 6.15 4.58 44.50
CA LEU A 306 6.45 5.90 43.93
C LEU A 306 6.65 5.85 42.42
N ASP A 307 6.85 4.65 41.86
CA ASP A 307 7.00 4.38 40.43
C ASP A 307 5.68 3.79 39.90
N PRO A 308 4.82 4.61 39.30
CA PRO A 308 3.48 4.19 38.92
C PRO A 308 3.50 3.16 37.79
N GLU A 309 2.66 2.13 37.93
CA GLU A 309 2.39 1.17 36.88
C GLU A 309 1.56 1.82 35.78
N LEU A 310 2.00 1.65 34.53
CA LEU A 310 1.35 2.16 33.36
C LEU A 310 0.30 1.19 32.82
N GLN A 311 -0.63 1.71 32.07
CA GLN A 311 -1.63 0.94 31.32
C GLN A 311 -1.50 1.24 29.83
N VAL A 312 -2.04 0.32 29.02
CA VAL A 312 -2.08 0.51 27.58
C VAL A 312 -2.81 1.82 27.24
N PHE A 313 -2.24 2.59 26.32
CA PHE A 313 -2.70 3.91 25.89
C PHE A 313 -2.56 5.04 26.92
N ASP A 314 -1.82 4.83 28.02
CA ASP A 314 -1.43 5.94 28.89
C ASP A 314 -0.56 6.93 28.12
N GLN A 315 -0.78 8.22 28.41
CA GLN A 315 0.12 9.28 27.98
C GLN A 315 0.91 9.75 29.19
N VAL A 316 2.22 9.61 29.14
CA VAL A 316 3.14 10.11 30.18
C VAL A 316 3.67 11.45 29.71
N ILE A 317 3.45 12.48 30.52
CA ILE A 317 3.77 13.86 30.16
C ILE A 317 4.77 14.39 31.17
N VAL A 318 5.94 14.80 30.68
CA VAL A 318 6.95 15.52 31.43
C VAL A 318 6.81 17.00 31.12
N LEU A 319 6.48 17.79 32.17
CA LEU A 319 6.24 19.22 32.00
C LEU A 319 7.57 19.98 31.93
N PRO A 320 7.68 21.07 31.13
CA PRO A 320 8.82 21.95 31.19
C PRO A 320 8.74 22.89 32.40
N ILE A 321 9.86 23.34 32.92
CA ILE A 321 9.95 24.44 33.91
C ILE A 321 9.44 25.72 33.22
N PRO A 322 8.54 26.50 33.85
CA PRO A 322 8.07 27.75 33.29
C PRO A 322 9.17 28.83 33.19
N ASN A 323 9.06 29.68 32.16
CA ASN A 323 9.95 30.83 31.96
C ASN A 323 11.45 30.53 31.76
N VAL A 324 11.78 29.40 31.12
CA VAL A 324 13.16 29.13 30.68
C VAL A 324 13.44 29.94 29.41
N ASN A 325 14.59 30.64 29.38
CA ASN A 325 14.98 31.39 28.18
C ASN A 325 15.32 30.43 27.02
N GLU A 326 14.73 30.65 25.87
CA GLU A 326 14.92 29.82 24.65
C GLU A 326 16.41 29.72 24.25
N ALA A 327 17.17 30.78 24.40
CA ALA A 327 18.59 30.80 24.07
C ALA A 327 19.42 29.89 25.00
N ASP A 328 19.10 29.87 26.29
CA ASP A 328 19.77 29.01 27.26
C ASP A 328 19.38 27.54 27.08
N LEU A 329 18.12 27.28 26.69
CA LEU A 329 17.63 25.95 26.37
C LEU A 329 18.31 25.38 25.12
N ASN A 330 18.37 26.14 24.03
CA ASN A 330 19.03 25.72 22.79
C ASN A 330 20.52 25.41 23.02
N LEU A 331 21.22 26.24 23.79
CA LEU A 331 22.61 26.01 24.16
C LEU A 331 22.78 24.72 25.01
N ALA A 332 21.84 24.44 25.89
CA ALA A 332 21.85 23.24 26.72
C ALA A 332 21.57 21.97 25.92
N ILE A 333 20.65 22.03 24.98
CA ILE A 333 20.32 20.92 24.03
C ILE A 333 21.53 20.62 23.14
N GLU A 334 22.19 21.66 22.60
CA GLU A 334 23.38 21.52 21.76
C GLU A 334 24.55 20.88 22.55
N ASN A 335 24.76 21.32 23.79
CA ASN A 335 25.77 20.75 24.68
C ASN A 335 25.46 19.32 25.15
N ALA A 336 24.19 18.94 25.21
CA ALA A 336 23.77 17.58 25.55
C ALA A 336 23.96 16.57 24.39
N GLY A 337 24.42 17.02 23.22
CA GLY A 337 24.70 16.17 22.06
C GLY A 337 23.46 15.55 21.44
N VAL A 338 22.31 16.16 21.64
CA VAL A 338 21.06 15.79 20.96
C VAL A 338 21.11 16.38 19.53
N ALA A 339 21.92 15.77 18.66
CA ALA A 339 21.96 16.13 17.25
C ALA A 339 20.65 15.71 16.60
N GLY A 340 19.96 16.66 16.00
CA GLY A 340 18.86 16.35 15.09
C GLY A 340 19.37 15.41 14.00
N SER A 341 18.76 14.26 13.84
CA SER A 341 19.06 13.34 12.75
C SER A 341 18.57 13.95 11.44
N ASP A 342 19.49 14.33 10.58
CA ASP A 342 19.24 14.90 9.24
C ASP A 342 18.57 13.93 8.25
N ASP A 343 18.18 12.71 8.66
CA ASP A 343 17.70 11.64 7.76
C ASP A 343 16.28 11.12 8.07
N ALA A 344 15.46 11.85 8.82
CA ALA A 344 14.05 11.55 8.94
C ALA A 344 13.24 12.73 8.35
N GLU A 345 12.83 12.62 7.09
CA GLU A 345 11.63 13.28 6.60
C GLU A 345 10.39 12.70 7.35
N VAL A 346 10.34 12.95 8.64
CA VAL A 346 9.10 12.94 9.40
C VAL A 346 8.56 14.36 9.24
N GLU A 347 7.34 14.46 8.71
CA GLU A 347 6.60 15.70 8.55
C GLU A 347 6.96 16.71 9.64
N ALA A 348 7.81 17.65 9.27
CA ALA A 348 8.30 18.72 10.13
C ALA A 348 7.20 19.78 10.24
N ASP A 349 6.06 19.41 10.83
CA ASP A 349 4.97 20.36 11.04
C ASP A 349 4.75 20.72 12.51
N GLU A 350 5.64 20.37 13.44
CA GLU A 350 5.55 20.93 14.80
C GLU A 350 6.84 20.82 15.65
N ALA A 351 7.92 20.29 15.15
CA ALA A 351 9.16 20.08 15.94
C ALA A 351 9.97 21.35 16.25
N GLY A 352 9.48 22.54 15.89
CA GLY A 352 10.07 23.83 16.21
C GLY A 352 9.21 24.73 17.10
N GLN A 353 8.05 24.26 17.56
CA GLN A 353 7.23 25.06 18.47
C GLN A 353 7.62 24.78 19.92
N GLU A 354 7.93 25.86 20.67
CA GLU A 354 8.19 25.85 22.10
C GLU A 354 7.14 25.03 22.85
N VAL A 355 7.56 23.90 23.42
CA VAL A 355 6.68 23.02 24.22
C VAL A 355 6.47 23.69 25.57
N THR A 356 5.43 24.51 25.67
CA THR A 356 5.05 25.15 26.92
C THR A 356 4.14 24.25 27.76
N ARG A 357 4.19 24.43 29.06
CA ARG A 357 3.35 23.72 30.04
C ARG A 357 1.85 23.86 29.69
N SER A 358 1.42 25.08 29.38
CA SER A 358 0.02 25.35 29.00
C SER A 358 -0.41 24.61 27.71
N LYS A 359 0.45 24.46 26.70
CA LYS A 359 0.15 23.69 25.48
C LYS A 359 -0.02 22.20 25.76
N LEU A 360 0.69 21.65 26.73
CA LEU A 360 0.55 20.24 27.12
C LEU A 360 -0.71 20.00 27.95
N ILE A 361 -1.09 20.96 28.78
CA ILE A 361 -2.23 20.83 29.72
C ILE A 361 -3.57 21.20 29.06
N ALA A 362 -3.60 22.17 28.15
CA ALA A 362 -4.82 22.65 27.53
C ALA A 362 -5.69 21.54 26.88
N PRO A 363 -5.13 20.57 26.10
CA PRO A 363 -5.91 19.47 25.53
C PRO A 363 -6.54 18.55 26.60
N ILE A 364 -5.84 18.40 27.74
CA ILE A 364 -6.33 17.59 28.87
C ILE A 364 -7.53 18.30 29.52
N VAL A 365 -7.40 19.60 29.77
CA VAL A 365 -8.47 20.43 30.35
C VAL A 365 -9.70 20.42 29.44
N GLU A 366 -9.52 20.59 28.13
CA GLU A 366 -10.61 20.53 27.15
C GLU A 366 -11.29 19.16 27.19
N LYS A 367 -10.52 18.08 27.17
CA LYS A 367 -11.07 16.72 27.23
C LYS A 367 -11.83 16.44 28.53
N LEU A 368 -11.31 16.90 29.67
CA LEU A 368 -11.99 16.79 30.98
C LEU A 368 -13.30 17.58 31.03
N ARG A 369 -13.36 18.72 30.32
CA ARG A 369 -14.57 19.53 30.20
C ARG A 369 -15.61 18.85 29.31
N ASP A 370 -15.18 18.31 28.19
CA ASP A 370 -16.07 17.65 27.23
C ASP A 370 -16.69 16.33 27.76
N GLN A 371 -15.95 15.61 28.58
CA GLN A 371 -16.46 14.36 29.19
C GLN A 371 -17.44 14.59 30.32
N ALA A 372 -17.48 15.79 30.92
CA ALA A 372 -18.44 16.12 31.98
C ALA A 372 -19.86 16.25 31.40
N GLY A 373 -20.72 15.31 31.69
CA GLY A 373 -22.14 15.36 31.31
C GLY A 373 -22.90 16.50 32.01
N ALA A 374 -24.05 16.85 31.48
CA ALA A 374 -24.94 17.85 32.06
C ALA A 374 -25.27 17.50 33.53
N GLY A 375 -24.88 18.33 34.46
CA GLY A 375 -25.09 18.17 35.90
C GLY A 375 -23.99 17.39 36.64
N GLN A 376 -22.92 17.02 35.99
CA GLN A 376 -21.72 16.46 36.65
C GLN A 376 -20.67 17.57 36.89
N SER A 377 -19.95 17.48 38.01
CA SER A 377 -18.80 18.37 38.27
C SER A 377 -17.67 18.05 37.33
N VAL A 378 -17.12 19.07 36.71
CA VAL A 378 -15.92 18.93 35.86
C VAL A 378 -14.74 18.65 36.79
N ALA A 379 -13.86 17.68 36.40
CA ALA A 379 -12.66 17.34 37.17
C ALA A 379 -11.52 18.36 36.91
N LEU A 380 -11.79 19.64 37.16
CA LEU A 380 -10.85 20.76 37.00
C LEU A 380 -10.77 21.57 38.29
N VAL A 381 -9.61 22.19 38.49
CA VAL A 381 -9.34 23.13 39.61
C VAL A 381 -8.77 24.40 39.01
N SER A 382 -9.25 25.55 39.48
CA SER A 382 -8.67 26.86 39.14
C SER A 382 -7.60 27.21 40.17
N VAL A 383 -6.37 27.46 39.67
CA VAL A 383 -5.26 27.93 40.46
C VAL A 383 -5.02 29.39 40.15
N GLN A 384 -5.06 30.25 41.17
CA GLN A 384 -4.91 31.71 41.05
C GLN A 384 -4.02 32.23 42.15
N GLY A 385 -3.49 33.46 41.99
CA GLY A 385 -2.64 34.12 42.95
C GLY A 385 -1.16 34.10 42.56
N ALA A 386 -0.25 34.07 43.54
CA ALA A 386 1.18 34.17 43.32
C ALA A 386 1.79 32.81 42.88
N VAL A 387 1.36 32.29 41.76
CA VAL A 387 1.87 31.10 41.06
C VAL A 387 2.39 31.51 39.68
N LYS A 388 3.41 30.82 39.17
CA LYS A 388 4.07 31.21 37.91
C LYS A 388 3.15 31.13 36.70
N GLU A 389 2.26 30.16 36.64
CA GLU A 389 1.27 30.00 35.55
C GLU A 389 -0.13 29.85 36.17
N PRO A 390 -0.87 30.94 36.47
CA PRO A 390 -2.24 30.85 36.94
C PRO A 390 -3.17 30.35 35.81
N GLY A 391 -4.13 29.45 36.14
CA GLY A 391 -5.00 28.86 35.15
C GLY A 391 -5.91 27.76 35.68
N GLU A 392 -6.56 27.04 34.73
CA GLU A 392 -7.33 25.84 35.04
C GLU A 392 -6.46 24.60 34.83
N TYR A 393 -6.51 23.70 35.78
CA TYR A 393 -5.70 22.50 35.82
C TYR A 393 -6.55 21.25 36.05
N PRO A 394 -6.13 20.06 35.59
CA PRO A 394 -6.82 18.83 35.89
C PRO A 394 -6.82 18.54 37.39
N LEU A 395 -7.94 18.10 37.93
CA LEU A 395 -8.03 17.59 39.29
C LEU A 395 -7.28 16.26 39.35
N ILE A 396 -6.16 16.24 40.05
CA ILE A 396 -5.33 15.06 40.24
C ILE A 396 -5.95 14.16 41.31
N ARG A 397 -6.21 12.91 40.96
CA ARG A 397 -6.70 11.94 41.93
C ARG A 397 -5.61 11.64 42.98
N ALA A 398 -5.96 11.80 44.23
CA ALA A 398 -5.02 11.69 45.37
C ALA A 398 -3.87 12.71 45.40
N GLY A 399 -3.88 13.76 44.58
CA GLY A 399 -2.95 14.87 44.63
C GLY A 399 -3.33 15.88 45.70
N GLY A 400 -2.36 16.30 46.51
CA GLY A 400 -2.54 17.41 47.47
C GLY A 400 -2.33 18.77 46.81
N LEU A 401 -2.52 19.84 47.60
CA LEU A 401 -2.29 21.23 47.16
C LEU A 401 -0.88 21.45 46.58
N SER A 402 0.13 20.76 47.09
CA SER A 402 1.50 20.83 46.58
C SER A 402 1.61 20.44 45.11
N PHE A 403 0.93 19.40 44.68
CA PHE A 403 0.92 19.00 43.27
C PHE A 403 0.21 20.02 42.37
N LEU A 404 -0.84 20.68 42.84
CA LEU A 404 -1.51 21.74 42.09
C LEU A 404 -0.61 22.98 41.92
N VAL A 405 0.11 23.35 42.98
CA VAL A 405 1.12 24.44 42.89
C VAL A 405 2.24 24.07 41.94
N GLN A 406 2.75 22.83 41.97
CA GLN A 406 3.74 22.34 41.04
C GLN A 406 3.22 22.31 39.60
N LEU A 407 1.96 21.88 39.35
CA LEU A 407 1.32 21.97 38.05
C LEU A 407 1.27 23.39 37.49
N ALA A 408 1.06 24.39 38.37
CA ALA A 408 1.09 25.81 38.03
C ALA A 408 2.55 26.39 37.97
N GLY A 409 3.57 25.51 37.89
CA GLY A 409 4.95 25.89 37.74
C GLY A 409 5.65 26.35 39.02
N GLY A 410 5.02 26.17 40.16
CA GLY A 410 5.53 26.62 41.46
C GLY A 410 5.02 28.02 41.84
N LEU A 411 5.48 28.48 42.98
CA LEU A 411 5.16 29.81 43.48
C LEU A 411 6.06 30.86 42.83
N GLU A 412 5.55 32.10 42.72
CA GLU A 412 6.35 33.26 42.31
C GLU A 412 7.33 33.65 43.42
N ASP A 413 8.41 34.32 43.03
CA ASP A 413 9.37 34.88 43.97
C ASP A 413 8.70 35.94 44.85
N GLY A 414 8.68 35.72 46.18
CA GLY A 414 8.04 36.62 47.13
C GLY A 414 6.58 36.24 47.49
N ALA A 415 6.10 35.10 47.06
CA ALA A 415 4.78 34.59 47.44
C ALA A 415 4.64 34.46 48.98
N TYR A 416 3.48 34.91 49.50
CA TYR A 416 3.21 34.88 50.94
C TYR A 416 2.64 33.51 51.34
N LEU A 417 3.45 32.70 52.01
CA LEU A 417 3.15 31.27 52.30
C LEU A 417 2.21 31.02 53.47
N LYS A 418 1.70 32.05 54.14
CA LYS A 418 0.90 31.89 55.37
C LYS A 418 -0.61 31.88 55.12
N GLU A 419 -1.08 32.24 53.92
CA GLU A 419 -2.50 32.23 53.58
C GLU A 419 -2.68 31.54 52.25
N VAL A 420 -3.43 30.44 52.27
CA VAL A 420 -3.96 29.75 51.11
C VAL A 420 -5.45 29.60 51.32
N GLU A 421 -6.29 30.24 50.52
CA GLU A 421 -7.73 30.07 50.48
C GLU A 421 -8.15 28.94 49.58
#